data_b9237f524f096aeb894b41451d223499
#
_entry.id   b9237f524f096aeb894b41451d223499
#
_cell.length_a   1.000
_cell.length_b   1.000
_cell.length_c   1.000
_cell.angle_alpha   90.00
_cell.angle_beta   90.00
_cell.angle_gamma   90.00
#
_symmetry.space_group_name_H-M   'P 1'
#
loop_
_entity.id
_entity.type
_entity.pdbx_description
1 polymer ?
#
loop_
_entity_poly.entity_id
_entity_poly.type
_entity_poly.pdbx_seq_one_letter_code
_entity_poly.pdbx_strand_id
1 'polypeptide(L)'
;MSTMNEKESKYQAPALDKGLDVLEYLSAQSIPLSQSDIATGIGRTPNEIYRMLMSLESRGYILRDEVSGKYRLSLKLFHLSHRHSPVDELRKAAQFPLEELANNVRQSCHLSILYMNQVMVIIHAKSPGPIALSIEEGNLFPLPLTASGKVILAYLPEKEKINTLRNNDIFKKYPKEKRNEFLISLENIKDTGAYFKPSDLAEGVSDISVPIGKQNKDGIIACLTISMLSTLDSSKNIKTDEILAAAYKCVKKIEDRIGINL
;
A
#
# COMPACT_ATOMS: atom_id res chain seq x y z
N MET A 1 7.09 -3.02 14.72
CA MET A 1 8.25 -3.85 14.30
C MET A 1 7.72 -5.23 14.03
N SER A 2 7.52 -5.56 12.78
CA SER A 2 6.98 -6.86 12.37
C SER A 2 8.15 -7.76 11.99
N THR A 3 8.29 -8.84 12.71
CA THR A 3 9.25 -9.91 12.43
C THR A 3 8.91 -10.54 11.08
N MET A 4 9.70 -10.23 10.07
CA MET A 4 9.74 -11.02 8.83
C MET A 4 10.11 -12.45 9.21
N ASN A 5 9.28 -13.38 8.77
CA ASN A 5 9.47 -14.82 8.98
C ASN A 5 10.81 -15.23 8.35
N GLU A 6 11.78 -15.54 9.19
CA GLU A 6 13.05 -16.16 8.79
C GLU A 6 12.76 -17.57 8.21
N LYS A 7 12.42 -17.62 6.94
CA LYS A 7 12.84 -18.76 6.12
C LYS A 7 14.32 -18.51 5.86
N GLU A 8 15.19 -19.19 6.58
CA GLU A 8 16.61 -19.29 6.23
C GLU A 8 16.70 -19.58 4.74
N SER A 9 17.09 -18.55 3.98
CA SER A 9 17.36 -18.71 2.56
C SER A 9 18.55 -19.65 2.45
N LYS A 10 18.41 -20.75 1.71
CA LYS A 10 19.47 -21.70 1.42
C LYS A 10 20.70 -21.04 0.75
N TYR A 11 20.55 -19.81 0.32
CA TYR A 11 21.57 -18.97 -0.30
C TYR A 11 21.61 -17.64 0.45
N GLN A 12 22.66 -17.42 1.22
CA GLN A 12 22.90 -16.15 1.92
C GLN A 12 23.92 -15.33 1.15
N ALA A 13 23.65 -14.03 1.02
CA ALA A 13 24.58 -13.04 0.48
C ALA A 13 24.81 -11.92 1.52
N PRO A 14 25.56 -12.20 2.60
CA PRO A 14 25.65 -11.33 3.77
C PRO A 14 26.05 -9.88 3.48
N ALA A 15 26.83 -9.67 2.42
CA ALA A 15 27.22 -8.32 1.99
C ALA A 15 26.05 -7.56 1.36
N LEU A 16 25.23 -8.26 0.57
CA LEU A 16 24.02 -7.68 -0.03
C LEU A 16 22.99 -7.37 1.05
N ASP A 17 22.75 -8.31 1.97
CA ASP A 17 21.80 -8.15 3.07
C ASP A 17 22.14 -6.90 3.90
N LYS A 18 23.42 -6.75 4.29
CA LYS A 18 23.90 -5.55 5.00
C LYS A 18 23.70 -4.26 4.20
N GLY A 19 23.88 -4.30 2.88
CA GLY A 19 23.67 -3.16 2.02
C GLY A 19 22.19 -2.76 1.94
N LEU A 20 21.30 -3.74 1.89
CA LEU A 20 19.84 -3.53 1.93
C LEU A 20 19.40 -3.00 3.29
N ASP A 21 19.89 -3.58 4.42
CA ASP A 21 19.64 -3.09 5.78
C ASP A 21 19.97 -1.58 5.90
N VAL A 22 21.10 -1.15 5.33
CA VAL A 22 21.52 0.28 5.33
C VAL A 22 20.51 1.13 4.55
N LEU A 23 20.09 0.71 3.36
CA LEU A 23 19.13 1.47 2.54
C LEU A 23 17.77 1.57 3.22
N GLU A 24 17.27 0.48 3.76
CA GLU A 24 15.98 0.40 4.46
C GLU A 24 16.01 1.27 5.73
N TYR A 25 17.08 1.20 6.50
CA TYR A 25 17.22 2.04 7.69
C TYR A 25 17.27 3.53 7.36
N LEU A 26 18.06 3.93 6.36
CA LEU A 26 18.12 5.32 5.91
C LEU A 26 16.80 5.83 5.34
N SER A 27 15.96 4.95 4.75
CA SER A 27 14.66 5.34 4.21
C SER A 27 13.67 5.79 5.29
N ALA A 28 13.83 5.29 6.50
CA ALA A 28 12.98 5.63 7.65
C ALA A 28 13.46 6.86 8.43
N GLN A 29 14.56 7.51 7.98
CA GLN A 29 15.16 8.63 8.70
C GLN A 29 14.89 9.96 8.02
N SER A 30 14.50 10.96 8.82
CA SER A 30 14.24 12.32 8.32
C SER A 30 15.50 13.19 8.21
N ILE A 31 16.63 12.75 8.80
CA ILE A 31 17.89 13.51 8.87
C ILE A 31 19.07 12.64 8.41
N PRO A 32 20.14 13.24 7.86
CA PRO A 32 21.37 12.51 7.55
C PRO A 32 22.04 11.94 8.82
N LEU A 33 22.56 10.72 8.72
CA LEU A 33 23.15 9.96 9.82
C LEU A 33 24.63 9.70 9.61
N SER A 34 25.40 9.63 10.73
CA SER A 34 26.78 9.18 10.67
C SER A 34 26.87 7.64 10.45
N GLN A 35 28.04 7.16 10.06
CA GLN A 35 28.30 5.72 9.95
C GLN A 35 28.00 4.98 11.27
N SER A 36 28.36 5.57 12.41
CA SER A 36 28.13 4.98 13.73
C SER A 36 26.65 4.89 14.07
N ASP A 37 25.86 5.94 13.75
CA ASP A 37 24.40 5.96 13.96
C ASP A 37 23.71 4.89 13.13
N ILE A 38 24.08 4.76 11.85
CA ILE A 38 23.56 3.73 10.95
C ILE A 38 23.88 2.34 11.49
N ALA A 39 25.16 2.09 11.84
CA ALA A 39 25.60 0.81 12.35
C ALA A 39 24.82 0.39 13.60
N THR A 40 24.70 1.31 14.55
CA THR A 40 23.92 1.10 15.79
C THR A 40 22.46 0.80 15.48
N GLY A 41 21.86 1.56 14.56
CA GLY A 41 20.44 1.42 14.19
C GLY A 41 20.08 0.08 13.55
N ILE A 42 21.03 -0.53 12.83
CA ILE A 42 20.84 -1.86 12.20
C ILE A 42 21.47 -3.01 13.00
N GLY A 43 21.94 -2.74 14.24
CA GLY A 43 22.54 -3.76 15.12
C GLY A 43 23.86 -4.33 14.61
N ARG A 44 24.69 -3.51 13.94
CA ARG A 44 26.01 -3.88 13.38
C ARG A 44 27.12 -2.98 13.93
N THR A 45 28.36 -3.34 13.61
CA THR A 45 29.52 -2.47 13.92
C THR A 45 29.84 -1.56 12.72
N PRO A 46 30.45 -0.37 12.94
CA PRO A 46 30.84 0.52 11.84
C PRO A 46 31.75 -0.16 10.80
N ASN A 47 32.67 -1.01 11.23
CA ASN A 47 33.57 -1.73 10.32
C ASN A 47 32.85 -2.73 9.42
N GLU A 48 31.78 -3.35 9.90
CA GLU A 48 31.00 -4.31 9.10
C GLU A 48 30.24 -3.64 7.95
N ILE A 49 29.80 -2.39 8.13
CA ILE A 49 29.01 -1.68 7.12
C ILE A 49 29.84 -0.75 6.24
N TYR A 50 31.10 -0.47 6.60
CA TYR A 50 31.95 0.48 5.87
C TYR A 50 32.01 0.19 4.36
N ARG A 51 32.32 -1.06 3.99
CA ARG A 51 32.39 -1.45 2.56
C ARG A 51 31.05 -1.33 1.85
N MET A 52 29.94 -1.54 2.56
CA MET A 52 28.59 -1.39 2.02
C MET A 52 28.30 0.08 1.74
N LEU A 53 28.60 0.96 2.69
CA LEU A 53 28.47 2.43 2.52
C LEU A 53 29.31 2.92 1.32
N MET A 54 30.56 2.54 1.23
CA MET A 54 31.43 2.91 0.10
C MET A 54 30.88 2.42 -1.26
N SER A 55 30.36 1.18 -1.31
CA SER A 55 29.75 0.63 -2.52
C SER A 55 28.45 1.35 -2.89
N LEU A 56 27.59 1.63 -1.93
CA LEU A 56 26.32 2.32 -2.16
C LEU A 56 26.56 3.77 -2.58
N GLU A 57 27.53 4.45 -1.98
CA GLU A 57 27.93 5.81 -2.32
C GLU A 57 28.52 5.86 -3.74
N SER A 58 29.52 5.04 -4.06
CA SER A 58 30.14 4.99 -5.39
C SER A 58 29.15 4.66 -6.52
N ARG A 59 28.11 3.90 -6.20
CA ARG A 59 27.02 3.58 -7.12
C ARG A 59 25.89 4.61 -7.11
N GLY A 60 25.98 5.65 -6.26
CA GLY A 60 25.03 6.75 -6.18
C GLY A 60 23.68 6.40 -5.53
N TYR A 61 23.58 5.35 -4.72
CA TYR A 61 22.37 5.02 -3.95
C TYR A 61 22.21 5.88 -2.71
N ILE A 62 23.34 6.25 -2.10
CA ILE A 62 23.42 7.17 -0.98
C ILE A 62 24.33 8.33 -1.33
N LEU A 63 24.17 9.44 -0.64
CA LEU A 63 25.03 10.62 -0.72
C LEU A 63 25.69 10.81 0.63
N ARG A 64 26.97 11.15 0.61
CA ARG A 64 27.72 11.57 1.79
C ARG A 64 27.93 13.07 1.73
N ASP A 65 27.58 13.75 2.80
CA ASP A 65 27.88 15.17 2.95
C ASP A 65 29.38 15.36 3.26
N GLU A 66 30.07 16.18 2.47
CA GLU A 66 31.53 16.34 2.58
C GLU A 66 31.97 17.02 3.88
N VAL A 67 31.13 17.87 4.46
CA VAL A 67 31.45 18.64 5.68
C VAL A 67 31.17 17.81 6.92
N SER A 68 29.98 17.25 7.04
CA SER A 68 29.56 16.49 8.23
C SER A 68 29.94 15.03 8.19
N GLY A 69 30.28 14.48 7.02
CA GLY A 69 30.53 13.06 6.80
C GLY A 69 29.29 12.17 6.92
N LYS A 70 28.09 12.76 7.02
CA LYS A 70 26.82 12.06 7.21
C LYS A 70 26.22 11.56 5.90
N TYR A 71 25.48 10.46 5.97
CA TYR A 71 24.86 9.77 4.84
C TYR A 71 23.36 9.99 4.81
N ARG A 72 22.80 10.07 3.58
CA ARG A 72 21.37 10.07 3.31
C ARG A 72 21.09 9.33 2.01
N LEU A 73 19.84 8.91 1.77
CA LEU A 73 19.44 8.35 0.48
C LEU A 73 19.59 9.40 -0.64
N SER A 74 19.96 8.91 -1.82
CA SER A 74 19.88 9.67 -3.07
C SER A 74 18.52 9.46 -3.73
N LEU A 75 18.27 10.18 -4.84
CA LEU A 75 17.09 9.97 -5.68
C LEU A 75 17.22 8.74 -6.62
N LYS A 76 18.28 7.95 -6.51
CA LYS A 76 18.52 6.84 -7.44
C LYS A 76 17.47 5.73 -7.33
N LEU A 77 17.07 5.37 -6.11
CA LEU A 77 16.02 4.37 -5.92
C LEU A 77 14.69 4.83 -6.53
N PHE A 78 14.32 6.10 -6.31
CA PHE A 78 13.17 6.71 -6.95
C PHE A 78 13.26 6.62 -8.48
N HIS A 79 14.39 7.01 -9.07
CA HIS A 79 14.61 6.94 -10.52
C HIS A 79 14.50 5.51 -11.06
N LEU A 80 15.05 4.51 -10.35
CA LEU A 80 14.99 3.11 -10.76
C LEU A 80 13.57 2.55 -10.70
N SER A 81 12.82 2.84 -9.63
CA SER A 81 11.46 2.35 -9.43
C SER A 81 10.46 2.89 -10.45
N HIS A 82 10.73 4.11 -10.99
CA HIS A 82 9.82 4.79 -11.92
C HIS A 82 10.12 4.54 -13.42
N ARG A 83 11.13 3.73 -13.74
CA ARG A 83 11.51 3.53 -15.16
C ARG A 83 10.58 2.64 -15.96
N HIS A 84 9.99 1.63 -15.34
CA HIS A 84 9.12 0.62 -15.99
C HIS A 84 8.17 -0.02 -14.97
N SER A 85 7.42 0.80 -14.23
CA SER A 85 6.50 0.28 -13.23
C SER A 85 5.05 0.36 -13.73
N PRO A 86 4.35 -0.78 -13.90
CA PRO A 86 2.91 -0.77 -14.14
C PRO A 86 2.13 0.00 -13.05
N VAL A 87 2.69 0.07 -11.83
CA VAL A 87 2.15 0.88 -10.73
C VAL A 87 2.22 2.36 -11.04
N ASP A 88 3.28 2.85 -11.71
CA ASP A 88 3.39 4.26 -12.08
C ASP A 88 2.40 4.67 -13.18
N GLU A 89 2.12 3.77 -14.13
CA GLU A 89 1.09 4.02 -15.14
C GLU A 89 -0.28 4.13 -14.47
N LEU A 90 -0.60 3.21 -13.57
CA LEU A 90 -1.81 3.25 -12.77
C LEU A 90 -1.89 4.53 -11.92
N ARG A 91 -0.79 4.91 -11.25
CA ARG A 91 -0.71 6.15 -10.47
C ARG A 91 -1.01 7.38 -11.32
N LYS A 92 -0.34 7.53 -12.46
CA LYS A 92 -0.54 8.66 -13.39
C LYS A 92 -1.98 8.71 -13.92
N ALA A 93 -2.55 7.56 -14.25
CA ALA A 93 -3.92 7.48 -14.73
C ALA A 93 -4.95 7.86 -13.65
N ALA A 94 -4.68 7.48 -12.40
CA ALA A 94 -5.62 7.60 -11.28
C ALA A 94 -5.54 8.94 -10.52
N GLN A 95 -4.40 9.65 -10.55
CA GLN A 95 -4.17 10.85 -9.74
C GLN A 95 -5.31 11.87 -9.85
N PHE A 96 -5.57 12.37 -11.04
CA PHE A 96 -6.61 13.38 -11.25
C PHE A 96 -8.05 12.87 -11.01
N PRO A 97 -8.45 11.67 -11.51
CA PRO A 97 -9.78 11.12 -11.18
C PRO A 97 -10.01 10.92 -9.69
N LEU A 98 -8.99 10.55 -8.93
CA LEU A 98 -9.09 10.34 -7.49
C LEU A 98 -9.26 11.67 -6.74
N GLU A 99 -8.52 12.71 -7.10
CA GLU A 99 -8.66 14.06 -6.56
C GLU A 99 -10.04 14.64 -6.86
N GLU A 100 -10.53 14.48 -8.10
CA GLU A 100 -11.89 14.88 -8.48
C GLU A 100 -12.94 14.15 -7.64
N LEU A 101 -12.78 12.83 -7.44
CA LEU A 101 -13.68 12.04 -6.59
C LEU A 101 -13.66 12.54 -5.15
N ALA A 102 -12.50 12.72 -4.53
CA ALA A 102 -12.38 13.18 -3.16
C ALA A 102 -13.06 14.55 -2.94
N ASN A 103 -12.92 15.46 -3.91
CA ASN A 103 -13.59 16.75 -3.90
C ASN A 103 -15.11 16.61 -4.02
N ASN A 104 -15.61 15.75 -4.91
CA ASN A 104 -17.03 15.56 -5.16
C ASN A 104 -17.75 14.92 -3.97
N VAL A 105 -17.18 13.85 -3.42
CA VAL A 105 -17.78 13.12 -2.28
C VAL A 105 -17.41 13.73 -0.93
N ARG A 106 -16.48 14.70 -0.89
CA ARG A 106 -15.96 15.37 0.30
C ARG A 106 -15.41 14.39 1.35
N GLN A 107 -14.85 13.28 0.89
CA GLN A 107 -14.22 12.23 1.69
C GLN A 107 -12.82 11.94 1.17
N SER A 108 -11.95 11.42 2.04
CA SER A 108 -10.62 10.96 1.62
C SER A 108 -10.73 9.67 0.81
N CYS A 109 -9.98 9.63 -0.29
CA CYS A 109 -9.94 8.49 -1.21
C CYS A 109 -8.52 7.99 -1.35
N HIS A 110 -8.34 6.70 -1.51
CA HIS A 110 -7.02 6.11 -1.77
C HIS A 110 -7.09 4.94 -2.72
N LEU A 111 -5.99 4.70 -3.41
CA LEU A 111 -5.78 3.57 -4.27
C LEU A 111 -4.78 2.62 -3.62
N SER A 112 -5.08 1.34 -3.63
CA SER A 112 -4.27 0.31 -2.99
C SER A 112 -4.06 -0.89 -3.90
N ILE A 113 -2.93 -1.57 -3.71
CA ILE A 113 -2.56 -2.82 -4.39
C ILE A 113 -2.14 -3.89 -3.38
N LEU A 114 -2.09 -5.14 -3.81
CA LEU A 114 -1.47 -6.22 -3.04
C LEU A 114 0.05 -6.11 -3.12
N TYR A 115 0.71 -6.10 -1.99
CA TYR A 115 2.16 -6.12 -1.89
C TYR A 115 2.59 -7.00 -0.70
N MET A 116 3.42 -8.01 -0.94
CA MET A 116 3.96 -8.91 0.10
C MET A 116 2.93 -9.38 1.13
N ASN A 117 1.76 -9.83 0.65
CA ASN A 117 0.66 -10.31 1.50
C ASN A 117 0.04 -9.24 2.43
N GLN A 118 0.24 -7.96 2.08
CA GLN A 118 -0.33 -6.77 2.72
C GLN A 118 -0.97 -5.88 1.66
N VAL A 119 -1.72 -4.89 2.09
CA VAL A 119 -2.27 -3.83 1.24
C VAL A 119 -1.32 -2.64 1.29
N MET A 120 -0.80 -2.21 0.14
CA MET A 120 0.01 -1.01 0.01
C MET A 120 -0.81 0.11 -0.61
N VAL A 121 -0.83 1.28 0.03
CA VAL A 121 -1.44 2.49 -0.53
C VAL A 121 -0.48 3.10 -1.54
N ILE A 122 -0.95 3.33 -2.76
CA ILE A 122 -0.12 3.88 -3.85
C ILE A 122 -0.51 5.31 -4.24
N ILE A 123 -1.72 5.75 -3.91
CA ILE A 123 -2.18 7.14 -4.07
C ILE A 123 -3.14 7.47 -2.93
N HIS A 124 -3.07 8.70 -2.44
CA HIS A 124 -4.03 9.27 -1.51
C HIS A 124 -4.52 10.64 -1.98
N ALA A 125 -5.84 10.82 -2.04
CA ALA A 125 -6.50 12.10 -2.28
C ALA A 125 -7.25 12.52 -1.02
N LYS A 126 -6.80 13.61 -0.40
CA LYS A 126 -7.36 14.11 0.86
C LYS A 126 -8.73 14.76 0.64
N SER A 127 -9.66 14.55 1.56
CA SER A 127 -10.92 15.31 1.63
C SER A 127 -10.65 16.82 1.68
N PRO A 128 -11.45 17.66 0.98
CA PRO A 128 -11.37 19.11 1.08
C PRO A 128 -11.97 19.66 2.38
N GLY A 129 -12.53 18.81 3.23
CA GLY A 129 -13.13 19.21 4.50
C GLY A 129 -12.13 19.67 5.56
N PRO A 130 -12.57 20.35 6.62
CA PRO A 130 -11.70 20.79 7.71
C PRO A 130 -11.14 19.64 8.53
N ILE A 131 -11.82 18.49 8.53
CA ILE A 131 -11.37 17.23 9.14
C ILE A 131 -11.29 16.21 8.03
N ALA A 132 -10.13 15.55 7.90
CA ALA A 132 -9.89 14.57 6.87
C ALA A 132 -9.02 13.44 7.40
N LEU A 133 -9.34 12.21 6.99
CA LEU A 133 -8.43 11.06 7.17
C LEU A 133 -7.21 11.25 6.28
N SER A 134 -6.02 11.01 6.86
CA SER A 134 -4.76 11.00 6.11
C SER A 134 -4.17 9.60 6.14
N ILE A 135 -3.91 9.06 4.97
CA ILE A 135 -3.29 7.75 4.77
C ILE A 135 -2.08 7.98 3.89
N GLU A 136 -0.89 7.74 4.41
CA GLU A 136 0.34 8.00 3.67
C GLU A 136 0.57 6.97 2.57
N GLU A 137 1.03 7.43 1.41
CA GLU A 137 1.47 6.57 0.31
C GLU A 137 2.69 5.74 0.74
N GLY A 138 2.72 4.48 0.32
CA GLY A 138 3.73 3.52 0.73
C GLY A 138 3.42 2.79 2.04
N ASN A 139 2.44 3.24 2.82
CA ASN A 139 2.05 2.53 4.04
C ASN A 139 1.43 1.17 3.73
N LEU A 140 1.74 0.20 4.60
CA LEU A 140 1.29 -1.18 4.51
C LEU A 140 0.23 -1.47 5.58
N PHE A 141 -0.85 -2.10 5.16
CA PHE A 141 -1.95 -2.48 6.05
C PHE A 141 -2.22 -3.98 5.99
N PRO A 142 -2.73 -4.56 7.10
CA PRO A 142 -3.08 -5.98 7.15
C PRO A 142 -4.18 -6.34 6.16
N LEU A 143 -3.87 -7.25 5.22
CA LEU A 143 -4.77 -7.63 4.13
C LEU A 143 -6.18 -8.06 4.57
N PRO A 144 -6.38 -8.95 5.59
CA PRO A 144 -7.73 -9.39 5.97
C PRO A 144 -8.55 -8.34 6.75
N LEU A 145 -7.91 -7.29 7.28
CA LEU A 145 -8.56 -6.29 8.12
C LEU A 145 -9.00 -5.03 7.37
N THR A 146 -8.57 -4.88 6.10
CA THR A 146 -8.91 -3.72 5.30
C THR A 146 -10.04 -4.02 4.31
N ALA A 147 -10.87 -3.03 4.02
CA ALA A 147 -11.89 -3.10 2.98
C ALA A 147 -11.25 -3.36 1.60
N SER A 148 -10.17 -2.61 1.28
CA SER A 148 -9.38 -2.79 0.05
C SER A 148 -8.79 -4.20 -0.06
N GLY A 149 -8.26 -4.75 1.03
CA GLY A 149 -7.70 -6.10 1.05
C GLY A 149 -8.74 -7.18 0.78
N LYS A 150 -9.95 -7.04 1.33
CA LYS A 150 -11.07 -7.96 1.06
C LYS A 150 -11.49 -7.88 -0.40
N VAL A 151 -11.58 -6.68 -0.99
CA VAL A 151 -11.87 -6.51 -2.41
C VAL A 151 -10.77 -7.12 -3.27
N ILE A 152 -9.50 -6.84 -3.02
CA ILE A 152 -8.38 -7.44 -3.75
C ILE A 152 -8.45 -8.97 -3.69
N LEU A 153 -8.62 -9.55 -2.49
CA LEU A 153 -8.75 -11.00 -2.32
C LEU A 153 -9.94 -11.61 -3.06
N ALA A 154 -11.06 -10.89 -3.12
CA ALA A 154 -12.25 -11.36 -3.84
C ALA A 154 -11.97 -11.54 -5.34
N TYR A 155 -11.16 -10.66 -5.94
CA TYR A 155 -10.87 -10.68 -7.37
C TYR A 155 -9.55 -11.36 -7.75
N LEU A 156 -8.73 -11.79 -6.79
CA LEU A 156 -7.55 -12.61 -7.08
C LEU A 156 -7.95 -13.94 -7.73
N PRO A 157 -7.14 -14.45 -8.66
CA PRO A 157 -7.25 -15.82 -9.15
C PRO A 157 -7.30 -16.81 -7.98
N GLU A 158 -8.12 -17.83 -8.06
CA GLU A 158 -8.40 -18.73 -6.93
C GLU A 158 -7.13 -19.35 -6.33
N LYS A 159 -6.19 -19.76 -7.17
CA LYS A 159 -4.90 -20.32 -6.74
C LYS A 159 -4.08 -19.31 -5.94
N GLU A 160 -4.06 -18.06 -6.38
CA GLU A 160 -3.33 -16.97 -5.70
C GLU A 160 -4.01 -16.59 -4.40
N LYS A 161 -5.33 -16.47 -4.38
CA LYS A 161 -6.13 -16.21 -3.18
C LYS A 161 -5.86 -17.25 -2.09
N ILE A 162 -5.94 -18.54 -2.45
CA ILE A 162 -5.65 -19.63 -1.51
C ILE A 162 -4.22 -19.55 -0.97
N ASN A 163 -3.24 -19.30 -1.84
CA ASN A 163 -1.84 -19.18 -1.43
C ASN A 163 -1.61 -17.97 -0.52
N THR A 164 -2.19 -16.83 -0.86
CA THR A 164 -2.13 -15.59 -0.08
C THR A 164 -2.74 -15.79 1.32
N LEU A 165 -3.93 -16.36 1.41
CA LEU A 165 -4.59 -16.62 2.69
C LEU A 165 -3.85 -17.66 3.53
N ARG A 166 -3.32 -18.73 2.90
CA ARG A 166 -2.52 -19.75 3.58
C ARG A 166 -1.26 -19.17 4.22
N ASN A 167 -0.66 -18.14 3.62
CA ASN A 167 0.55 -17.49 4.12
C ASN A 167 0.26 -16.25 4.98
N ASN A 168 -0.99 -15.90 5.22
CA ASN A 168 -1.34 -14.74 6.03
C ASN A 168 -1.53 -15.10 7.51
N ASP A 169 -0.69 -14.55 8.39
CA ASP A 169 -0.66 -14.93 9.81
C ASP A 169 -1.90 -14.48 10.59
N ILE A 170 -2.55 -13.41 10.15
CA ILE A 170 -3.80 -12.95 10.77
C ILE A 170 -4.92 -13.93 10.43
N PHE A 171 -5.06 -14.28 9.14
CA PHE A 171 -6.08 -15.22 8.70
C PHE A 171 -5.89 -16.62 9.30
N LYS A 172 -4.65 -17.07 9.46
CA LYS A 172 -4.34 -18.35 10.14
C LYS A 172 -4.85 -18.40 11.59
N LYS A 173 -4.89 -17.27 12.27
CA LYS A 173 -5.36 -17.16 13.66
C LYS A 173 -6.89 -17.08 13.78
N TYR A 174 -7.63 -16.91 12.67
CA TYR A 174 -9.08 -16.89 12.73
C TYR A 174 -9.64 -18.26 13.13
N PRO A 175 -10.62 -18.34 14.05
CA PRO A 175 -11.41 -19.55 14.27
C PRO A 175 -12.08 -20.01 12.97
N LYS A 176 -12.49 -21.28 12.91
CA LYS A 176 -13.11 -21.87 11.73
C LYS A 176 -14.35 -21.10 11.25
N GLU A 177 -15.19 -20.71 12.20
CA GLU A 177 -16.41 -19.92 11.94
C GLU A 177 -16.06 -18.58 11.28
N LYS A 178 -15.11 -17.83 11.85
CA LYS A 178 -14.66 -16.55 11.33
C LYS A 178 -14.00 -16.68 9.95
N ARG A 179 -13.27 -17.78 9.69
CA ARG A 179 -12.73 -18.06 8.35
C ARG A 179 -13.84 -18.26 7.33
N ASN A 180 -14.88 -19.01 7.68
CA ASN A 180 -16.02 -19.23 6.79
C ASN A 180 -16.77 -17.93 6.51
N GLU A 181 -17.08 -17.14 7.53
CA GLU A 181 -17.71 -15.83 7.38
C GLU A 181 -16.87 -14.90 6.48
N PHE A 182 -15.55 -14.91 6.67
CA PHE A 182 -14.64 -14.13 5.83
C PHE A 182 -14.71 -14.58 4.37
N LEU A 183 -14.64 -15.87 4.08
CA LEU A 183 -14.73 -16.39 2.71
C LEU A 183 -16.08 -16.09 2.07
N ILE A 184 -17.19 -16.24 2.80
CA ILE A 184 -18.52 -15.84 2.33
C ILE A 184 -18.56 -14.33 2.01
N SER A 185 -17.90 -13.50 2.83
CA SER A 185 -17.83 -12.07 2.57
C SER A 185 -17.09 -11.73 1.27
N LEU A 186 -16.08 -12.52 0.88
CA LEU A 186 -15.39 -12.34 -0.42
C LEU A 186 -16.28 -12.69 -1.61
N GLU A 187 -17.10 -13.74 -1.51
CA GLU A 187 -18.05 -14.07 -2.58
C GLU A 187 -19.14 -12.98 -2.70
N ASN A 188 -19.68 -12.49 -1.58
CA ASN A 188 -20.62 -11.37 -1.59
C ASN A 188 -20.05 -10.10 -2.27
N ILE A 189 -18.73 -9.85 -2.13
CA ILE A 189 -18.07 -8.74 -2.83
C ILE A 189 -18.08 -8.96 -4.35
N LYS A 190 -17.89 -10.18 -4.82
CA LYS A 190 -17.98 -10.49 -6.27
C LYS A 190 -19.38 -10.23 -6.81
N ASP A 191 -20.41 -10.65 -6.06
CA ASP A 191 -21.81 -10.53 -6.47
C ASP A 191 -22.26 -9.06 -6.51
N THR A 192 -21.87 -8.28 -5.49
CA THR A 192 -22.25 -6.85 -5.37
C THR A 192 -21.34 -5.91 -6.13
N GLY A 193 -20.12 -6.34 -6.44
CA GLY A 193 -19.10 -5.51 -7.08
C GLY A 193 -18.40 -4.52 -6.16
N ALA A 194 -18.78 -4.44 -4.88
CA ALA A 194 -18.25 -3.49 -3.91
C ALA A 194 -18.26 -4.06 -2.49
N TYR A 195 -17.48 -3.44 -1.61
CA TYR A 195 -17.52 -3.66 -0.17
C TYR A 195 -17.88 -2.37 0.55
N PHE A 196 -18.86 -2.44 1.43
CA PHE A 196 -19.24 -1.32 2.31
C PHE A 196 -19.51 -1.83 3.71
N LYS A 197 -18.68 -1.44 4.68
CA LYS A 197 -18.86 -1.71 6.11
C LYS A 197 -18.05 -0.72 6.96
N PRO A 198 -18.34 -0.65 8.28
CA PRO A 198 -17.42 -0.03 9.25
C PRO A 198 -16.02 -0.64 9.13
N SER A 199 -15.02 0.19 9.37
CA SER A 199 -13.61 -0.21 9.33
C SER A 199 -13.26 -1.16 10.48
N ASP A 200 -12.53 -2.23 10.20
CA ASP A 200 -11.99 -3.12 11.24
C ASP A 200 -10.72 -2.54 11.91
N LEU A 201 -10.22 -1.39 11.43
CA LEU A 201 -8.98 -0.76 11.91
C LEU A 201 -9.19 0.51 12.74
N ALA A 202 -10.32 1.21 12.55
CA ALA A 202 -10.58 2.48 13.21
C ALA A 202 -12.07 2.68 13.50
N GLU A 203 -12.41 2.99 14.75
CA GLU A 203 -13.76 3.35 15.13
C GLU A 203 -14.19 4.69 14.51
N GLY A 204 -15.46 4.81 14.16
CA GLY A 204 -16.00 6.01 13.52
C GLY A 204 -15.61 6.18 12.05
N VAL A 205 -14.96 5.18 11.45
CA VAL A 205 -14.65 5.14 10.02
C VAL A 205 -15.48 4.06 9.34
N SER A 206 -16.00 4.36 8.15
CA SER A 206 -16.61 3.38 7.26
C SER A 206 -15.95 3.47 5.89
N ASP A 207 -15.72 2.32 5.27
CA ASP A 207 -15.03 2.23 3.98
C ASP A 207 -15.98 1.72 2.89
N ILE A 208 -15.99 2.41 1.75
CA ILE A 208 -16.52 1.88 0.48
C ILE A 208 -15.32 1.56 -0.40
N SER A 209 -15.26 0.32 -0.87
CA SER A 209 -14.16 -0.17 -1.70
C SER A 209 -14.68 -0.84 -2.96
N VAL A 210 -14.09 -0.48 -4.11
CA VAL A 210 -14.43 -1.04 -5.43
C VAL A 210 -13.16 -1.47 -6.16
N PRO A 211 -13.19 -2.57 -6.91
CA PRO A 211 -12.02 -3.04 -7.65
C PRO A 211 -11.74 -2.20 -8.89
N ILE A 212 -10.47 -2.18 -9.32
CA ILE A 212 -10.01 -1.68 -10.61
C ILE A 212 -9.35 -2.86 -11.34
N GLY A 213 -9.62 -3.04 -12.62
CA GLY A 213 -8.99 -4.08 -13.43
C GLY A 213 -9.59 -5.49 -13.27
N LYS A 214 -10.87 -5.61 -12.94
CA LYS A 214 -11.56 -6.89 -12.65
C LYS A 214 -11.33 -8.02 -13.66
N GLN A 215 -11.13 -7.71 -14.92
CA GLN A 215 -11.16 -8.68 -16.02
C GLN A 215 -9.81 -8.90 -16.70
N ASN A 216 -8.74 -8.28 -16.20
CA ASN A 216 -7.45 -8.40 -16.83
C ASN A 216 -6.72 -9.66 -16.36
N LYS A 217 -6.47 -10.60 -17.26
CA LYS A 217 -5.77 -11.87 -16.96
C LYS A 217 -4.33 -11.67 -16.51
N ASP A 218 -3.74 -10.53 -16.88
CA ASP A 218 -2.33 -10.19 -16.61
C ASP A 218 -2.18 -8.85 -15.84
N GLY A 219 -3.29 -8.26 -15.39
CA GLY A 219 -3.33 -6.93 -14.81
C GLY A 219 -3.14 -6.90 -13.30
N ILE A 220 -2.59 -5.79 -12.82
CA ILE A 220 -2.57 -5.45 -11.41
C ILE A 220 -4.01 -5.22 -10.96
N ILE A 221 -4.47 -6.04 -10.02
CA ILE A 221 -5.74 -5.80 -9.34
C ILE A 221 -5.48 -4.71 -8.29
N ALA A 222 -6.07 -3.55 -8.52
CA ALA A 222 -6.05 -2.46 -7.57
C ALA A 222 -7.44 -2.28 -6.94
N CYS A 223 -7.49 -1.55 -5.85
CA CYS A 223 -8.73 -1.20 -5.16
C CYS A 223 -8.80 0.30 -4.91
N LEU A 224 -9.90 0.92 -5.34
CA LEU A 224 -10.28 2.27 -4.94
C LEU A 224 -11.07 2.19 -3.64
N THR A 225 -10.65 2.92 -2.62
CA THR A 225 -11.37 3.02 -1.35
C THR A 225 -11.69 4.47 -1.01
N ILE A 226 -12.92 4.70 -0.56
CA ILE A 226 -13.40 5.96 0.00
C ILE A 226 -13.58 5.73 1.49
N SER A 227 -12.82 6.44 2.32
CA SER A 227 -12.89 6.35 3.78
C SER A 227 -13.69 7.50 4.35
N MET A 228 -14.81 7.19 4.97
CA MET A 228 -15.78 8.13 5.49
C MET A 228 -15.69 8.23 7.00
N LEU A 229 -15.56 9.45 7.51
CA LEU A 229 -15.68 9.72 8.94
C LEU A 229 -17.16 9.84 9.33
N SER A 230 -17.53 9.20 10.43
CA SER A 230 -18.83 9.41 11.07
C SER A 230 -18.87 10.82 11.65
N THR A 231 -19.77 11.67 11.15
CA THR A 231 -19.98 13.03 11.66
C THR A 231 -21.26 13.10 12.48
N LEU A 232 -21.28 13.96 13.50
CA LEU A 232 -22.49 14.20 14.31
C LEU A 232 -23.61 14.89 13.51
N ASP A 233 -23.23 15.62 12.45
CA ASP A 233 -24.18 16.30 11.54
C ASP A 233 -24.49 15.41 10.34
N SER A 234 -25.51 14.58 10.48
CA SER A 234 -25.97 13.66 9.42
C SER A 234 -26.59 14.39 8.20
N SER A 235 -26.94 15.68 8.33
CA SER A 235 -27.57 16.46 7.23
C SER A 235 -26.62 16.71 6.05
N LYS A 236 -25.29 16.57 6.27
CA LYS A 236 -24.25 16.77 5.26
C LYS A 236 -23.72 15.46 4.67
N ASN A 237 -24.26 14.32 5.09
CA ASN A 237 -23.81 13.03 4.57
C ASN A 237 -24.41 12.77 3.19
N ILE A 238 -23.54 12.60 2.19
CA ILE A 238 -23.92 12.12 0.87
C ILE A 238 -24.42 10.68 1.03
N LYS A 239 -25.49 10.31 0.31
CA LYS A 239 -26.04 8.97 0.39
C LYS A 239 -25.03 7.93 -0.13
N THR A 240 -24.98 6.77 0.49
CA THR A 240 -24.05 5.69 0.14
C THR A 240 -24.12 5.32 -1.34
N ASP A 241 -25.34 5.27 -1.93
CA ASP A 241 -25.53 4.94 -3.34
C ASP A 241 -24.93 6.00 -4.27
N GLU A 242 -25.00 7.27 -3.90
CA GLU A 242 -24.38 8.37 -4.66
C GLU A 242 -22.85 8.27 -4.62
N ILE A 243 -22.28 7.95 -3.45
CA ILE A 243 -20.84 7.74 -3.28
C ILE A 243 -20.38 6.53 -4.11
N LEU A 244 -21.13 5.44 -4.08
CA LEU A 244 -20.82 4.24 -4.84
C LEU A 244 -20.88 4.49 -6.35
N ALA A 245 -21.88 5.22 -6.83
CA ALA A 245 -21.98 5.62 -8.23
C ALA A 245 -20.81 6.52 -8.66
N ALA A 246 -20.38 7.45 -7.80
CA ALA A 246 -19.20 8.28 -8.04
C ALA A 246 -17.91 7.45 -8.07
N ALA A 247 -17.78 6.45 -7.18
CA ALA A 247 -16.66 5.52 -7.19
C ALA A 247 -16.55 4.75 -8.51
N TYR A 248 -17.64 4.16 -9.00
CA TYR A 248 -17.64 3.46 -10.28
C TYR A 248 -17.32 4.36 -11.48
N LYS A 249 -17.81 5.60 -11.47
CA LYS A 249 -17.46 6.60 -12.49
C LYS A 249 -15.96 6.91 -12.48
N CYS A 250 -15.38 7.00 -11.29
CA CYS A 250 -13.93 7.22 -11.12
C CYS A 250 -13.14 6.00 -11.64
N VAL A 251 -13.53 4.79 -11.25
CA VAL A 251 -12.91 3.54 -11.73
C VAL A 251 -12.92 3.48 -13.25
N LYS A 252 -14.06 3.73 -13.89
CA LYS A 252 -14.15 3.75 -15.35
C LYS A 252 -13.19 4.75 -16.00
N LYS A 253 -13.10 5.98 -15.45
CA LYS A 253 -12.11 6.96 -15.95
C LYS A 253 -10.67 6.48 -15.84
N ILE A 254 -10.33 5.75 -14.78
CA ILE A 254 -8.99 5.19 -14.58
C ILE A 254 -8.75 4.06 -15.59
N GLU A 255 -9.68 3.12 -15.71
CA GLU A 255 -9.59 1.98 -16.64
C GLU A 255 -9.46 2.42 -18.09
N ASP A 256 -10.25 3.42 -18.52
CA ASP A 256 -10.14 4.01 -19.85
C ASP A 256 -8.76 4.60 -20.13
N ARG A 257 -8.10 5.19 -19.12
CA ARG A 257 -6.76 5.81 -19.26
C ARG A 257 -5.62 4.80 -19.31
N ILE A 258 -5.76 3.66 -18.65
CA ILE A 258 -4.74 2.59 -18.66
C ILE A 258 -4.99 1.56 -19.77
N GLY A 259 -6.01 1.78 -20.63
CA GLY A 259 -6.31 0.91 -21.76
C GLY A 259 -6.93 -0.43 -21.38
N ILE A 260 -7.48 -0.57 -20.19
CA ILE A 260 -8.31 -1.70 -19.80
C ILE A 260 -9.72 -1.42 -20.30
N ASN A 261 -9.98 -1.74 -21.57
CA ASN A 261 -11.32 -1.69 -22.12
C ASN A 261 -12.08 -2.95 -21.68
N LEU A 262 -13.24 -2.72 -21.08
CA LEU A 262 -14.24 -3.74 -20.78
C LEU A 262 -14.87 -4.31 -22.05
#